data_0f5a892c012702df1f53da10e2714e18
#
_entry.id   0f5a892c012702df1f53da10e2714e18
#
_cell.length_a   1.000
_cell.length_b   1.000
_cell.length_c   1.000
_cell.angle_alpha   90.00
_cell.angle_beta   90.00
_cell.angle_gamma   90.00
#
_symmetry.space_group_name_H-M   'P 1'
#
loop_
_entity.id
_entity.type
_entity.pdbx_description
1 polymer ?
#
loop_
_entity_poly.entity_id
_entity_poly.type
_entity_poly.pdbx_seq_one_letter_code
_entity_poly.pdbx_strand_id
1 'polypeptide(L)'
;NPKQCYVVEPISHQIEILKKNVGQENVKIIQGAITDKKKIEITWDDMTESVPTFSFKEFLDEYKINNIDFLKCDCEGGEYDVFQQSNIEFLKTIPKIVTEFHLRDDENFHKCKFRWFRDNIFPQFDNIQIFSFDGVDIKWDLWNDHFIEYYNEVIVYMDNRK
;
A
#
# COMPACT_ATOMS: atom_id res chain seq x y z
N ASN A 1 -17.49 0.35 -13.90
CA ASN A 1 -16.14 0.48 -14.46
C ASN A 1 -15.53 1.80 -14.02
N PRO A 2 -14.28 1.82 -13.49
CA PRO A 2 -13.60 3.06 -13.16
C PRO A 2 -13.40 3.92 -14.42
N LYS A 3 -13.39 5.25 -14.24
CA LYS A 3 -13.07 6.17 -15.35
C LYS A 3 -11.60 6.06 -15.75
N GLN A 4 -10.72 5.90 -14.77
CA GLN A 4 -9.29 5.68 -14.93
C GLN A 4 -8.79 4.79 -13.81
N CYS A 5 -7.94 3.84 -14.12
CA CYS A 5 -7.22 3.00 -13.17
C CYS A 5 -5.71 3.21 -13.37
N TYR A 6 -4.98 3.36 -12.28
CA TYR A 6 -3.52 3.38 -12.28
C TYR A 6 -3.02 2.13 -11.57
N VAL A 7 -2.12 1.41 -12.21
CA VAL A 7 -1.45 0.23 -11.64
C VAL A 7 0.04 0.55 -11.59
N VAL A 8 0.61 0.54 -10.41
CA VAL A 8 2.05 0.73 -10.21
C VAL A 8 2.66 -0.62 -9.85
N GLU A 9 3.59 -1.07 -10.66
CA GLU A 9 4.25 -2.36 -10.51
C GLU A 9 5.75 -2.19 -10.76
N PRO A 10 6.62 -2.56 -9.81
CA PRO A 10 8.05 -2.39 -10.00
C PRO A 10 8.69 -3.42 -10.95
N ILE A 11 8.19 -4.66 -10.98
CA ILE A 11 8.85 -5.78 -11.64
C ILE A 11 8.49 -5.84 -13.12
N SER A 12 9.48 -5.71 -14.01
CA SER A 12 9.27 -5.69 -15.46
C SER A 12 8.51 -6.92 -15.98
N HIS A 13 8.82 -8.09 -15.46
CA HIS A 13 8.14 -9.34 -15.87
C HIS A 13 6.65 -9.32 -15.50
N GLN A 14 6.30 -8.81 -14.32
CA GLN A 14 4.90 -8.69 -13.90
C GLN A 14 4.13 -7.68 -14.77
N ILE A 15 4.79 -6.60 -15.18
CA ILE A 15 4.22 -5.64 -16.13
C ILE A 15 3.86 -6.29 -17.47
N GLU A 16 4.70 -7.18 -17.99
CA GLU A 16 4.41 -7.93 -19.21
C GLU A 16 3.17 -8.82 -19.07
N ILE A 17 3.01 -9.45 -17.90
CA ILE A 17 1.81 -10.25 -17.57
C ILE A 17 0.57 -9.35 -17.46
N LEU A 18 0.69 -8.23 -16.76
CA LEU A 18 -0.40 -7.26 -16.61
C LEU A 18 -0.87 -6.75 -17.98
N LYS A 19 0.05 -6.34 -18.85
CA LYS A 19 -0.29 -5.86 -20.21
C LYS A 19 -1.05 -6.89 -21.05
N LYS A 20 -0.77 -8.18 -20.87
CA LYS A 20 -1.47 -9.26 -21.59
C LYS A 20 -2.87 -9.50 -21.04
N ASN A 21 -3.08 -9.30 -19.75
CA ASN A 21 -4.33 -9.62 -19.06
C ASN A 21 -5.29 -8.43 -18.92
N VAL A 22 -4.75 -7.21 -18.95
CA VAL A 22 -5.52 -5.97 -18.78
C VAL A 22 -5.73 -5.34 -20.15
N GLY A 23 -6.80 -5.73 -20.82
CA GLY A 23 -7.19 -5.22 -22.15
C GLY A 23 -8.06 -3.96 -22.12
N GLN A 24 -7.93 -3.08 -21.12
CA GLN A 24 -8.81 -1.93 -20.94
C GLN A 24 -8.10 -0.63 -21.26
N GLU A 25 -8.68 0.17 -22.14
CA GLU A 25 -8.17 1.51 -22.53
C GLU A 25 -8.04 2.49 -21.36
N ASN A 26 -8.78 2.24 -20.27
CA ASN A 26 -8.79 3.09 -19.07
C ASN A 26 -7.82 2.62 -17.96
N VAL A 27 -6.91 1.69 -18.25
CA VAL A 27 -5.90 1.24 -17.30
C VAL A 27 -4.51 1.72 -17.73
N LYS A 28 -3.86 2.48 -16.86
CA LYS A 28 -2.49 2.95 -17.06
C LYS A 28 -1.55 2.14 -16.16
N ILE A 29 -0.71 1.33 -16.79
CA ILE A 29 0.32 0.54 -16.12
C ILE A 29 1.61 1.36 -16.10
N ILE A 30 2.19 1.50 -14.91
CA ILE A 30 3.37 2.34 -14.65
C ILE A 30 4.43 1.46 -13.99
N GLN A 31 5.61 1.40 -14.58
CA GLN A 31 6.75 0.76 -13.92
C GLN A 31 7.31 1.69 -12.85
N GLY A 32 7.33 1.22 -11.61
CA GLY A 32 7.86 2.00 -10.52
C GLY A 32 7.46 1.45 -9.15
N ALA A 33 7.99 2.07 -8.13
CA ALA A 33 7.62 1.81 -6.75
C ALA A 33 7.27 3.11 -6.03
N ILE A 34 6.26 3.05 -5.18
CA ILE A 34 5.90 4.17 -4.30
C ILE A 34 6.73 4.05 -3.03
N THR A 35 7.72 4.92 -2.90
CA THR A 35 8.63 4.96 -1.74
C THR A 35 9.35 6.29 -1.68
N ASP A 36 9.80 6.71 -0.50
CA ASP A 36 10.65 7.91 -0.33
C ASP A 36 12.13 7.64 -0.63
N LYS A 37 12.51 6.40 -0.89
CA LYS A 37 13.86 6.06 -1.33
C LYS A 37 14.07 6.55 -2.76
N LYS A 38 15.17 7.24 -3.02
CA LYS A 38 15.48 7.78 -4.36
C LYS A 38 15.77 6.71 -5.41
N LYS A 39 16.12 5.52 -4.99
CA LYS A 39 16.44 4.38 -5.83
C LYS A 39 16.22 3.11 -5.04
N ILE A 40 15.61 2.13 -5.66
CA ILE A 40 15.53 0.77 -5.12
C ILE A 40 16.01 -0.23 -6.16
N GLU A 41 16.55 -1.33 -5.68
CA GLU A 41 16.84 -2.53 -6.46
C GLU A 41 15.95 -3.65 -5.93
N ILE A 42 15.22 -4.30 -6.82
CA ILE A 42 14.33 -5.41 -6.49
C ILE A 42 14.91 -6.68 -7.10
N THR A 43 15.04 -7.70 -6.29
CA THR A 43 15.46 -9.04 -6.74
C THR A 43 14.25 -9.95 -6.79
N TRP A 44 14.02 -10.56 -7.94
CA TRP A 44 12.97 -11.52 -8.19
C TRP A 44 13.52 -12.67 -9.06
N ASP A 45 13.35 -13.91 -8.63
CA ASP A 45 13.84 -15.09 -9.37
C ASP A 45 15.27 -14.95 -9.92
N ASP A 46 16.23 -14.65 -9.09
CA ASP A 46 17.66 -14.44 -9.45
C ASP A 46 17.95 -13.23 -10.37
N MET A 47 16.95 -12.45 -10.73
CA MET A 47 17.12 -11.21 -11.47
C MET A 47 17.04 -10.02 -10.52
N THR A 48 17.97 -9.07 -10.70
CA THR A 48 17.94 -7.80 -9.97
C THR A 48 17.74 -6.66 -10.96
N GLU A 49 16.74 -5.83 -10.70
CA GLU A 49 16.48 -4.65 -11.52
C GLU A 49 16.40 -3.38 -10.69
N SER A 50 16.93 -2.30 -11.25
CA SER A 50 16.79 -0.95 -10.68
C SER A 50 15.49 -0.36 -11.14
N VAL A 51 14.67 0.09 -10.19
CA VAL A 51 13.29 0.50 -10.41
C VAL A 51 13.13 2.00 -10.19
N PRO A 52 12.42 2.73 -11.08
CA PRO A 52 12.00 4.10 -10.81
C PRO A 52 11.20 4.21 -9.52
N THR A 53 11.41 5.29 -8.79
CA THR A 53 10.72 5.52 -7.51
C THR A 53 9.99 6.84 -7.53
N PHE A 54 8.86 6.88 -6.85
CA PHE A 54 8.05 8.06 -6.62
C PHE A 54 7.69 8.11 -5.14
N SER A 55 7.80 9.25 -4.48
CA SER A 55 7.00 9.45 -3.28
C SER A 55 5.51 9.46 -3.66
N PHE A 56 4.63 9.16 -2.71
CA PHE A 56 3.19 9.15 -3.00
C PHE A 56 2.71 10.49 -3.59
N LYS A 57 3.21 11.59 -3.03
CA LYS A 57 2.90 12.93 -3.53
C LYS A 57 3.43 13.17 -4.95
N GLU A 58 4.68 12.84 -5.24
CA GLU A 58 5.25 12.99 -6.59
C GLU A 58 4.45 12.20 -7.62
N PHE A 59 4.03 10.98 -7.27
CA PHE A 59 3.16 10.17 -8.13
C PHE A 59 1.83 10.87 -8.43
N LEU A 60 1.16 11.39 -7.42
CA LEU A 60 -0.10 12.13 -7.61
C LEU A 60 0.09 13.35 -8.50
N ASP A 61 1.14 14.12 -8.27
CA ASP A 61 1.44 15.36 -9.02
C ASP A 61 1.79 15.04 -10.50
N GLU A 62 2.66 14.03 -10.74
CA GLU A 62 3.08 13.65 -12.09
C GLU A 62 1.91 13.18 -12.95
N TYR A 63 1.04 12.36 -12.38
CA TYR A 63 -0.13 11.82 -13.09
C TYR A 63 -1.38 12.69 -12.96
N LYS A 64 -1.27 13.89 -12.31
CA LYS A 64 -2.35 14.85 -12.10
C LYS A 64 -3.59 14.23 -11.44
N ILE A 65 -3.34 13.37 -10.45
CA ILE A 65 -4.38 12.68 -9.69
C ILE A 65 -4.81 13.58 -8.54
N ASN A 66 -5.98 14.20 -8.66
CA ASN A 66 -6.52 15.11 -7.65
C ASN A 66 -7.51 14.43 -6.70
N ASN A 67 -8.05 13.28 -7.11
CA ASN A 67 -8.96 12.47 -6.30
C ASN A 67 -8.82 11.00 -6.65
N ILE A 68 -9.05 10.15 -5.67
CA ILE A 68 -9.05 8.70 -5.79
C ILE A 68 -10.36 8.20 -5.18
N ASP A 69 -11.11 7.38 -5.91
CA ASP A 69 -12.35 6.77 -5.41
C ASP A 69 -12.09 5.48 -4.62
N PHE A 70 -11.00 4.80 -4.96
CA PHE A 70 -10.57 3.55 -4.34
C PHE A 70 -9.06 3.39 -4.44
N LEU A 71 -8.41 3.07 -3.32
CA LEU A 71 -6.99 2.73 -3.26
C LEU A 71 -6.83 1.29 -2.77
N LYS A 72 -6.13 0.45 -3.54
CA LYS A 72 -5.50 -0.78 -3.04
C LYS A 72 -4.00 -0.53 -2.91
N CYS A 73 -3.45 -0.84 -1.76
CA CYS A 73 -2.02 -0.75 -1.49
C CYS A 73 -1.53 -2.10 -0.95
N ASP A 74 -0.57 -2.69 -1.65
CA ASP A 74 0.00 -3.98 -1.37
C ASP A 74 1.39 -3.94 -2.03
N CYS A 75 2.38 -3.49 -1.30
CA CYS A 75 3.65 -3.02 -1.82
C CYS A 75 4.87 -3.65 -1.14
N GLU A 76 4.68 -4.81 -0.49
CA GLU A 76 5.76 -5.60 0.12
C GLU A 76 6.64 -4.77 1.10
N GLY A 77 5.98 -3.89 1.89
CA GLY A 77 6.62 -3.01 2.87
C GLY A 77 6.65 -1.53 2.47
N GLY A 78 6.26 -1.18 1.23
CA GLY A 78 6.09 0.22 0.78
C GLY A 78 4.84 0.91 1.34
N GLU A 79 3.93 0.17 1.98
CA GLU A 79 2.71 0.71 2.60
C GLU A 79 3.05 1.82 3.59
N TYR A 80 4.14 1.63 4.34
CA TYR A 80 4.59 2.61 5.34
C TYR A 80 5.02 3.94 4.74
N ASP A 81 5.44 3.96 3.47
CA ASP A 81 5.79 5.20 2.76
C ASP A 81 4.55 5.88 2.19
N VAL A 82 3.51 5.12 1.83
CA VAL A 82 2.21 5.67 1.40
C VAL A 82 1.46 6.30 2.57
N PHE A 83 1.40 5.62 3.72
CA PHE A 83 0.65 6.05 4.90
C PHE A 83 1.44 6.96 5.86
N GLN A 84 2.37 7.73 5.35
CA GLN A 84 3.08 8.74 6.15
C GLN A 84 2.15 9.86 6.63
N GLN A 85 2.50 10.49 7.74
CA GLN A 85 1.75 11.59 8.33
C GLN A 85 1.48 12.72 7.30
N SER A 86 2.43 12.99 6.42
CA SER A 86 2.30 14.02 5.36
C SER A 86 1.19 13.73 4.35
N ASN A 87 0.81 12.47 4.18
CA ASN A 87 -0.17 12.01 3.20
C ASN A 87 -1.59 11.83 3.80
N ILE A 88 -1.72 11.84 5.12
CA ILE A 88 -2.95 11.46 5.82
C ILE A 88 -4.14 12.31 5.41
N GLU A 89 -3.97 13.62 5.29
CA GLU A 89 -5.09 14.51 4.90
C GLU A 89 -5.62 14.18 3.50
N PHE A 90 -4.75 13.78 2.57
CA PHE A 90 -5.20 13.31 1.26
C PHE A 90 -5.84 11.92 1.36
N LEU A 91 -5.22 10.98 2.08
CA LEU A 91 -5.75 9.62 2.25
C LEU A 91 -7.15 9.62 2.87
N LYS A 92 -7.44 10.52 3.79
CA LYS A 92 -8.78 10.69 4.39
C LYS A 92 -9.84 11.16 3.38
N THR A 93 -9.44 11.73 2.25
CA THR A 93 -10.38 12.07 1.17
C THR A 93 -10.77 10.88 0.31
N ILE A 94 -10.04 9.77 0.37
CA ILE A 94 -10.30 8.56 -0.42
C ILE A 94 -11.44 7.79 0.24
N PRO A 95 -12.58 7.58 -0.43
CA PRO A 95 -13.75 6.94 0.16
C PRO A 95 -13.49 5.54 0.69
N LYS A 96 -12.66 4.77 0.00
CA LYS A 96 -12.32 3.39 0.38
C LYS A 96 -10.86 3.09 0.14
N ILE A 97 -10.22 2.54 1.16
CA ILE A 97 -8.84 2.06 1.08
C ILE A 97 -8.79 0.61 1.53
N VAL A 98 -8.05 -0.21 0.81
CA VAL A 98 -7.67 -1.56 1.22
C VAL A 98 -6.15 -1.63 1.14
N THR A 99 -5.53 -1.97 2.24
CA THR A 99 -4.08 -2.12 2.28
C THR A 99 -3.68 -3.41 2.98
N GLU A 100 -2.67 -4.06 2.46
CA GLU A 100 -1.99 -5.17 3.10
C GLU A 100 -0.73 -4.63 3.75
N PHE A 101 -0.68 -4.64 5.08
CA PHE A 101 0.52 -4.26 5.82
C PHE A 101 1.38 -5.48 6.09
N HIS A 102 2.61 -5.44 5.62
CA HIS A 102 3.60 -6.46 5.87
C HIS A 102 4.25 -6.27 7.24
N LEU A 103 4.22 -7.32 8.06
CA LEU A 103 4.69 -7.32 9.45
C LEU A 103 5.94 -8.18 9.62
N ARG A 104 6.76 -8.28 8.58
CA ARG A 104 7.96 -9.12 8.58
C ARG A 104 8.97 -8.66 9.63
N ASP A 105 9.61 -9.62 10.26
CA ASP A 105 10.74 -9.41 11.18
C ASP A 105 12.03 -9.32 10.37
N ASP A 106 12.16 -8.23 9.62
CA ASP A 106 13.30 -7.95 8.77
C ASP A 106 14.05 -6.68 9.25
N GLU A 107 15.14 -6.38 8.56
CA GLU A 107 15.95 -5.16 8.77
C GLU A 107 15.16 -3.85 8.57
N ASN A 108 13.95 -3.88 8.02
CA ASN A 108 13.10 -2.71 7.83
C ASN A 108 12.20 -2.40 9.03
N PHE A 109 12.24 -3.22 10.06
CA PHE A 109 11.50 -3.03 11.32
C PHE A 109 9.98 -2.86 11.11
N HIS A 110 9.38 -3.67 10.25
CA HIS A 110 7.97 -3.54 9.89
C HIS A 110 7.04 -3.65 11.09
N LYS A 111 7.27 -4.56 12.03
CA LYS A 111 6.46 -4.67 13.25
C LYS A 111 6.52 -3.41 14.11
N CYS A 112 7.71 -2.79 14.24
CA CYS A 112 7.86 -1.53 14.96
C CYS A 112 7.11 -0.39 14.26
N LYS A 113 7.23 -0.30 12.92
CA LYS A 113 6.49 0.67 12.13
C LYS A 113 4.99 0.47 12.26
N PHE A 114 4.51 -0.77 12.18
CA PHE A 114 3.09 -1.09 12.31
C PHE A 114 2.53 -0.67 13.68
N ARG A 115 3.25 -0.93 14.79
CA ARG A 115 2.84 -0.45 16.12
C ARG A 115 2.69 1.07 16.14
N TRP A 116 3.65 1.77 15.57
CA TRP A 116 3.56 3.22 15.48
C TRP A 116 2.37 3.67 14.62
N PHE A 117 2.09 3.00 13.48
CA PHE A 117 0.94 3.27 12.62
C PHE A 117 -0.37 3.00 13.34
N ARG A 118 -0.49 1.86 14.01
CA ARG A 118 -1.65 1.51 14.84
C ARG A 118 -1.98 2.61 15.86
N ASP A 119 -0.95 3.13 16.50
CA ASP A 119 -1.14 4.07 17.61
C ASP A 119 -1.32 5.52 17.13
N ASN A 120 -0.76 5.90 15.99
CA ASN A 120 -0.70 7.29 15.54
C ASN A 120 -1.45 7.58 14.24
N ILE A 121 -1.57 6.62 13.34
CA ILE A 121 -2.19 6.81 12.03
C ILE A 121 -3.64 6.30 12.01
N PHE A 122 -3.86 5.06 12.44
CA PHE A 122 -5.20 4.46 12.38
C PHE A 122 -6.27 5.24 13.15
N PRO A 123 -5.99 5.86 14.34
CA PRO A 123 -6.98 6.67 15.03
C PRO A 123 -7.43 7.92 14.28
N GLN A 124 -6.75 8.28 13.19
CA GLN A 124 -7.14 9.41 12.34
C GLN A 124 -8.20 9.05 11.29
N PHE A 125 -8.56 7.76 11.17
CA PHE A 125 -9.58 7.25 10.25
C PHE A 125 -10.84 6.81 11.04
N ASP A 126 -12.02 7.11 10.51
CA ASP A 126 -13.29 6.89 11.22
C ASP A 126 -13.67 5.41 11.33
N ASN A 127 -13.51 4.65 10.24
CA ASN A 127 -13.95 3.26 10.16
C ASN A 127 -12.81 2.37 9.67
N ILE A 128 -12.19 1.65 10.60
CA ILE A 128 -11.14 0.67 10.31
C ILE A 128 -11.61 -0.73 10.68
N GLN A 129 -11.44 -1.65 9.75
CA GLN A 129 -11.55 -3.08 9.97
C GLN A 129 -10.21 -3.73 9.64
N ILE A 130 -9.78 -4.70 10.42
CA ILE A 130 -8.50 -5.36 10.26
C ILE A 130 -8.72 -6.86 10.27
N PHE A 131 -8.20 -7.50 9.24
CA PHE A 131 -8.34 -8.95 9.04
C PHE A 131 -6.95 -9.59 8.93
N SER A 132 -6.85 -10.81 9.42
CA SER A 132 -5.75 -11.70 9.06
C SER A 132 -5.85 -12.11 7.59
N PHE A 133 -4.80 -12.69 7.04
CA PHE A 133 -4.77 -13.15 5.64
C PHE A 133 -5.88 -14.16 5.31
N ASP A 134 -6.28 -14.99 6.28
CA ASP A 134 -7.39 -15.94 6.15
C ASP A 134 -8.78 -15.34 6.39
N GLY A 135 -8.88 -14.02 6.54
CA GLY A 135 -10.13 -13.27 6.60
C GLY A 135 -10.80 -13.22 7.97
N VAL A 136 -10.10 -13.58 9.04
CA VAL A 136 -10.60 -13.44 10.42
C VAL A 136 -10.47 -12.00 10.87
N ASP A 137 -11.54 -11.39 11.42
CA ASP A 137 -11.48 -10.06 12.03
C ASP A 137 -10.61 -10.13 13.30
N ILE A 138 -9.50 -9.41 13.27
CA ILE A 138 -8.49 -9.37 14.32
C ILE A 138 -8.29 -7.97 14.89
N LYS A 139 -9.20 -7.05 14.62
CA LYS A 139 -9.07 -5.65 15.04
C LYS A 139 -8.73 -5.51 16.52
N TRP A 140 -9.38 -6.29 17.37
CA TRP A 140 -9.17 -6.24 18.81
C TRP A 140 -7.84 -6.83 19.25
N ASP A 141 -7.37 -7.82 18.54
CA ASP A 141 -6.12 -8.53 18.84
C ASP A 141 -4.91 -7.63 18.54
N LEU A 142 -4.97 -6.82 17.50
CA LEU A 142 -3.85 -5.97 17.09
C LEU A 142 -3.50 -4.85 18.07
N TRP A 143 -4.39 -4.52 19.01
CA TRP A 143 -4.06 -3.62 20.13
C TRP A 143 -3.25 -4.33 21.23
N ASN A 144 -3.10 -5.63 21.16
CA ASN A 144 -2.19 -6.38 22.02
C ASN A 144 -0.91 -6.70 21.24
N ASP A 145 0.22 -6.13 21.66
CA ASP A 145 1.52 -6.31 20.99
C ASP A 145 1.92 -7.78 20.83
N HIS A 146 1.42 -8.65 21.71
CA HIS A 146 1.65 -10.09 21.62
C HIS A 146 1.09 -10.69 20.32
N PHE A 147 -0.06 -10.21 19.84
CA PHE A 147 -0.66 -10.71 18.60
C PHE A 147 0.08 -10.24 17.35
N ILE A 148 0.70 -9.07 17.38
CA ILE A 148 1.52 -8.58 16.25
C ILE A 148 2.65 -9.58 15.92
N GLU A 149 3.16 -10.29 16.90
CA GLU A 149 4.24 -11.27 16.70
C GLU A 149 3.79 -12.53 15.92
N TYR A 150 2.50 -12.82 15.87
CA TYR A 150 1.97 -13.99 15.16
C TYR A 150 1.65 -13.73 13.69
N TYR A 151 1.52 -12.46 13.28
CA TYR A 151 1.12 -12.13 11.92
C TYR A 151 2.33 -11.67 11.10
N ASN A 152 2.44 -12.17 9.87
CA ASN A 152 3.40 -11.68 8.88
C ASN A 152 2.81 -10.56 8.02
N GLU A 153 1.49 -10.54 7.93
CA GLU A 153 0.72 -9.58 7.15
C GLU A 153 -0.70 -9.44 7.70
N VAL A 154 -1.28 -8.27 7.52
CA VAL A 154 -2.66 -7.99 7.90
C VAL A 154 -3.33 -7.13 6.82
N ILE A 155 -4.61 -7.38 6.57
CA ILE A 155 -5.41 -6.60 5.63
C ILE A 155 -6.21 -5.56 6.40
N VAL A 156 -6.01 -4.31 6.06
CA VAL A 156 -6.71 -3.17 6.68
C VAL A 156 -7.66 -2.53 5.68
N TYR A 157 -8.91 -2.44 6.06
CA TYR A 157 -9.95 -1.71 5.32
C TYR A 157 -10.25 -0.40 6.03
N MET A 158 -10.26 0.69 5.27
CA MET A 158 -10.65 2.01 5.75
C MET A 158 -11.84 2.49 4.91
N ASP A 159 -12.93 2.84 5.56
CA ASP A 159 -14.12 3.42 4.92
C ASP A 159 -14.32 4.85 5.41
N ASN A 160 -13.97 5.83 4.58
CA ASN A 160 -14.04 7.25 4.89
C ASN A 160 -15.33 7.90 4.36
N ARG A 161 -16.32 7.11 3.92
CA ARG A 161 -17.59 7.64 3.46
C ARG A 161 -18.38 8.21 4.65
N LYS A 162 -18.84 9.44 4.48
CA LYS A 162 -19.72 10.12 5.43
C LYS A 162 -21.18 9.79 5.17
#